data_d9fec35b839bd4bef3c1570ebebcfee1
#
_entry.id   d9fec35b839bd4bef3c1570ebebcfee1
#
_cell.length_a   1.000
_cell.length_b   1.000
_cell.length_c   1.000
_cell.angle_alpha   90.00
_cell.angle_beta   90.00
_cell.angle_gamma   90.00
#
_symmetry.space_group_name_H-M   'P 1'
#
loop_
_entity.id
_entity.type
_entity.pdbx_description
1 polymer ?
#
loop_
_entity_poly.entity_id
_entity_poly.type
_entity_poly.pdbx_seq_one_letter_code
_entity_poly.pdbx_strand_id
1 'polypeptide(L)'
;MIAKRDHNFFWGSFRFRIFFLLMIMGLLPLLAGSEMIKRSYRSSIIDQKLSELRYTCQTVAGQMSGNSLAEAVDDEMTRELNFLAEYCGGRLLLVDSSYRILFDTYGVTQNKYCISEQIIDTFGSRSYEHYSQKTEYLELAVPLRTRTMLTDGDDSITGVLLLSSSGAWIAKMINSMNRQVLLIEITGSMILFALSFIFAWTSSTPWKNLVTTLNQVFDGNLDVTFSTEGGYNETKEIINTFNQVLERLRSIDQSRQEFVSNVSHELKTPITSMRVLADSLILGDNVPVDIYREFMQDISDEIDRETKIINDLLTLVRMDKNATELNISQVNINNLVEQILKRVRPIAKTRSIEIVFESFRPVTADVDETKLSLAVTNLVENGVKYNNDGGWVRVSVNADHKYFYIKVSDSGVGIPKDAQTRIYERFYRVDKARSRETGGTGLGLAITKNVVQLHHGGIKLNSTPGEGTTFLVRIPLKYIE
;
A
#
# COMPACT_ATOMS: atom_id res chain seq x y z
N MET A 1 5.38 26.72 -16.01
CA MET A 1 6.69 26.04 -15.86
C MET A 1 6.53 24.66 -16.49
N ILE A 2 6.95 24.48 -17.75
CA ILE A 2 6.74 23.29 -18.57
C ILE A 2 7.69 22.20 -18.05
N ALA A 3 7.16 21.15 -17.46
CA ALA A 3 7.93 20.01 -17.00
C ALA A 3 8.64 19.34 -18.17
N LYS A 4 9.98 19.27 -18.12
CA LYS A 4 10.82 18.44 -18.97
C LYS A 4 10.26 17.01 -18.97
N ARG A 5 9.76 16.57 -20.11
CA ARG A 5 9.41 15.17 -20.37
C ARG A 5 10.71 14.37 -20.39
N ASP A 6 11.07 13.77 -19.25
CA ASP A 6 12.24 12.91 -19.13
C ASP A 6 12.09 11.69 -20.04
N HIS A 7 13.06 11.50 -20.92
CA HIS A 7 13.21 10.32 -21.81
C HIS A 7 13.43 9.00 -21.05
N ASN A 8 13.54 9.03 -19.73
CA ASN A 8 13.64 7.85 -18.83
C ASN A 8 12.28 7.20 -18.50
N PHE A 9 11.22 7.56 -19.20
CA PHE A 9 9.85 7.14 -18.88
C PHE A 9 9.61 5.62 -19.02
N PHE A 10 10.37 4.92 -19.87
CA PHE A 10 10.19 3.48 -20.09
C PHE A 10 10.75 2.63 -18.95
N TRP A 11 11.98 2.90 -18.52
CA TRP A 11 12.66 2.15 -17.44
C TRP A 11 12.15 2.49 -16.04
N GLY A 12 11.53 3.65 -15.88
CA GLY A 12 10.90 4.10 -14.62
C GLY A 12 9.51 3.54 -14.38
N SER A 13 8.86 2.95 -15.39
CA SER A 13 7.49 2.47 -15.27
C SER A 13 7.42 1.22 -14.39
N PHE A 14 6.51 1.23 -13.40
CA PHE A 14 6.22 0.10 -12.52
C PHE A 14 5.84 -1.16 -13.33
N ARG A 15 5.11 -0.99 -14.43
CA ARG A 15 4.76 -2.06 -15.39
C ARG A 15 5.99 -2.76 -15.95
N PHE A 16 6.95 -1.98 -16.41
CA PHE A 16 8.17 -2.50 -17.03
C PHE A 16 9.03 -3.25 -16.02
N ARG A 17 9.15 -2.72 -14.80
CA ARG A 17 9.92 -3.38 -13.73
C ARG A 17 9.33 -4.73 -13.33
N ILE A 18 8.01 -4.82 -13.15
CA ILE A 18 7.33 -6.09 -12.84
C ILE A 18 7.49 -7.07 -13.99
N PHE A 19 7.23 -6.63 -15.22
CA PHE A 19 7.39 -7.47 -16.41
C PHE A 19 8.80 -8.04 -16.52
N PHE A 20 9.82 -7.19 -16.39
CA PHE A 20 11.22 -7.60 -16.51
C PHE A 20 11.66 -8.52 -15.37
N LEU A 21 11.22 -8.27 -14.16
CA LEU A 21 11.51 -9.13 -13.00
C LEU A 21 10.90 -10.52 -13.19
N LEU A 22 9.65 -10.62 -13.62
CA LEU A 22 8.97 -11.89 -13.88
C LEU A 22 9.63 -12.63 -15.05
N MET A 23 10.04 -11.92 -16.10
CA MET A 23 10.75 -12.50 -17.22
C MET A 23 12.10 -13.11 -16.80
N ILE A 24 12.89 -12.41 -16.01
CA ILE A 24 14.17 -12.93 -15.51
C ILE A 24 13.91 -14.14 -14.62
N MET A 25 12.95 -14.04 -13.69
CA MET A 25 12.64 -15.08 -12.73
C MET A 25 12.13 -16.37 -13.38
N GLY A 26 11.45 -16.27 -14.53
CA GLY A 26 10.98 -17.42 -15.30
C GLY A 26 11.99 -17.93 -16.32
N LEU A 27 12.67 -17.05 -17.04
CA LEU A 27 13.57 -17.43 -18.13
C LEU A 27 14.87 -18.08 -17.62
N LEU A 28 15.42 -17.58 -16.52
CA LEU A 28 16.68 -18.06 -15.96
C LEU A 28 16.61 -19.55 -15.53
N PRO A 29 15.60 -20.01 -14.76
CA PRO A 29 15.43 -21.43 -14.45
C PRO A 29 15.12 -22.29 -15.68
N LEU A 30 14.37 -21.78 -16.65
CA LEU A 30 14.07 -22.49 -17.89
C LEU A 30 15.36 -22.78 -18.68
N LEU A 31 16.22 -21.80 -18.88
CA LEU A 31 17.49 -21.96 -19.60
C LEU A 31 18.48 -22.81 -18.79
N ALA A 32 18.58 -22.64 -17.49
CA ALA A 32 19.44 -23.45 -16.64
C ALA A 32 19.00 -24.92 -16.62
N GLY A 33 17.70 -25.17 -16.50
CA GLY A 33 17.11 -26.50 -16.52
C GLY A 33 17.30 -27.20 -17.86
N SER A 34 17.10 -26.48 -18.97
CA SER A 34 17.30 -27.01 -20.31
C SER A 34 18.76 -27.43 -20.55
N GLU A 35 19.68 -26.60 -20.13
CA GLU A 35 21.11 -26.92 -20.26
C GLU A 35 21.53 -28.12 -19.39
N MET A 36 20.97 -28.23 -18.19
CA MET A 36 21.15 -29.39 -17.31
C MET A 36 20.62 -30.66 -17.96
N ILE A 37 19.43 -30.61 -18.56
CA ILE A 37 18.83 -31.75 -19.27
C ILE A 37 19.72 -32.17 -20.46
N LYS A 38 20.18 -31.22 -21.27
CA LYS A 38 21.09 -31.50 -22.42
C LYS A 38 22.35 -32.21 -21.98
N ARG A 39 22.99 -31.74 -20.91
CA ARG A 39 24.22 -32.31 -20.35
C ARG A 39 23.98 -33.70 -19.79
N SER A 40 22.93 -33.87 -18.98
CA SER A 40 22.58 -35.17 -18.35
C SER A 40 22.23 -36.23 -19.38
N TYR A 41 21.40 -35.86 -20.37
CA TYR A 41 21.02 -36.80 -21.45
C TYR A 41 22.23 -37.22 -22.29
N ARG A 42 23.09 -36.27 -22.64
CA ARG A 42 24.29 -36.55 -23.40
C ARG A 42 25.23 -37.51 -22.66
N SER A 43 25.49 -37.27 -21.38
CA SER A 43 26.32 -38.18 -20.57
C SER A 43 25.68 -39.57 -20.49
N SER A 44 24.38 -39.62 -20.16
CA SER A 44 23.67 -40.89 -20.01
C SER A 44 23.69 -41.74 -21.27
N ILE A 45 23.48 -41.17 -22.47
CA ILE A 45 23.43 -41.91 -23.71
C ILE A 45 24.81 -42.42 -24.12
N ILE A 46 25.87 -41.65 -23.87
CA ILE A 46 27.25 -42.07 -24.14
C ILE A 46 27.65 -43.19 -23.17
N ASP A 47 27.42 -43.00 -21.87
CA ASP A 47 27.75 -44.00 -20.83
C ASP A 47 27.00 -45.31 -21.02
N GLN A 48 25.73 -45.25 -21.40
CA GLN A 48 24.91 -46.42 -21.70
C GLN A 48 25.50 -47.21 -22.87
N LYS A 49 25.87 -46.55 -23.96
CA LYS A 49 26.41 -47.23 -25.15
C LYS A 49 27.80 -47.78 -24.91
N LEU A 50 28.64 -47.03 -24.23
CA LEU A 50 29.98 -47.51 -23.84
C LEU A 50 29.87 -48.77 -22.96
N SER A 51 28.92 -48.77 -22.02
CA SER A 51 28.69 -49.94 -21.15
C SER A 51 28.18 -51.15 -21.93
N GLU A 52 27.26 -50.94 -22.88
CA GLU A 52 26.78 -52.03 -23.79
C GLU A 52 27.92 -52.62 -24.60
N LEU A 53 28.70 -51.75 -25.27
CA LEU A 53 29.84 -52.17 -26.08
C LEU A 53 30.92 -52.86 -25.24
N ARG A 54 31.21 -52.35 -24.05
CA ARG A 54 32.15 -52.94 -23.09
C ARG A 54 31.73 -54.35 -22.72
N TYR A 55 30.45 -54.50 -22.29
CA TYR A 55 29.92 -55.85 -21.92
C TYR A 55 30.08 -56.84 -23.09
N THR A 56 29.74 -56.45 -24.31
CA THR A 56 29.81 -57.28 -25.49
C THR A 56 31.26 -57.66 -25.82
N CYS A 57 32.17 -56.69 -25.81
CA CYS A 57 33.59 -56.93 -26.05
C CYS A 57 34.23 -57.78 -24.95
N GLN A 58 33.90 -57.58 -23.69
CA GLN A 58 34.38 -58.38 -22.57
C GLN A 58 33.93 -59.86 -22.66
N THR A 59 32.68 -60.10 -23.12
CA THR A 59 32.16 -61.43 -23.32
C THR A 59 32.97 -62.19 -24.35
N VAL A 60 33.26 -61.58 -25.51
CA VAL A 60 34.09 -62.18 -26.55
C VAL A 60 35.54 -62.31 -26.08
N ALA A 61 36.10 -61.30 -25.42
CA ALA A 61 37.43 -61.35 -24.83
C ALA A 61 37.60 -62.51 -23.82
N GLY A 62 36.55 -62.80 -23.04
CA GLY A 62 36.52 -63.91 -22.09
C GLY A 62 36.53 -65.28 -22.78
N GLN A 63 35.90 -65.44 -23.94
CA GLN A 63 35.95 -66.64 -24.74
C GLN A 63 37.33 -66.96 -25.33
N MET A 64 38.11 -65.89 -25.62
CA MET A 64 39.47 -65.97 -26.12
C MET A 64 40.52 -66.22 -25.03
N SER A 65 40.19 -66.18 -23.78
CA SER A 65 41.04 -66.35 -22.62
C SER A 65 41.34 -67.83 -22.38
N GLY A 66 42.35 -68.38 -23.00
CA GLY A 66 42.67 -69.80 -22.72
C GLY A 66 43.69 -70.47 -23.67
N ASN A 67 43.84 -69.93 -24.87
CA ASN A 67 44.76 -70.45 -25.87
C ASN A 67 45.87 -69.41 -26.19
N SER A 68 46.98 -69.90 -26.80
CA SER A 68 47.92 -68.91 -27.35
C SER A 68 47.18 -68.01 -28.40
N LEU A 69 47.24 -66.69 -28.29
CA LEU A 69 46.48 -65.76 -29.13
C LEU A 69 46.66 -65.99 -30.62
N ALA A 70 47.85 -66.53 -31.03
CA ALA A 70 48.13 -66.85 -32.43
C ALA A 70 47.42 -68.10 -32.92
N GLU A 71 47.13 -69.08 -32.02
CA GLU A 71 46.41 -70.30 -32.33
C GLU A 71 44.90 -70.15 -32.11
N ALA A 72 44.49 -69.11 -31.36
CA ALA A 72 43.08 -68.78 -31.02
C ALA A 72 42.35 -68.11 -32.19
N VAL A 73 43.04 -67.53 -33.19
CA VAL A 73 42.42 -66.93 -34.36
C VAL A 73 42.22 -67.97 -35.45
N ASP A 74 41.33 -68.91 -35.16
CA ASP A 74 40.83 -69.90 -36.13
C ASP A 74 39.66 -69.30 -36.98
N ASP A 75 39.18 -70.09 -37.93
CA ASP A 75 38.08 -69.70 -38.81
C ASP A 75 36.76 -69.47 -38.06
N GLU A 76 36.57 -70.06 -36.88
CA GLU A 76 35.36 -69.87 -36.03
C GLU A 76 35.43 -68.56 -35.29
N MET A 77 36.58 -68.27 -34.67
CA MET A 77 36.80 -67.01 -33.97
C MET A 77 36.83 -65.81 -34.93
N THR A 78 37.39 -66.01 -36.12
CA THR A 78 37.35 -64.96 -37.19
C THR A 78 35.89 -64.64 -37.55
N ARG A 79 35.02 -65.63 -37.62
CA ARG A 79 33.58 -65.34 -37.84
C ARG A 79 32.90 -64.60 -36.67
N GLU A 80 33.22 -65.00 -35.43
CA GLU A 80 32.70 -64.29 -34.25
C GLU A 80 33.17 -62.87 -34.18
N LEU A 81 34.46 -62.56 -34.43
CA LEU A 81 35.00 -61.23 -34.44
C LEU A 81 34.40 -60.35 -35.56
N ASN A 82 34.20 -60.93 -36.75
CA ASN A 82 33.48 -60.25 -37.83
C ASN A 82 32.04 -59.96 -37.48
N PHE A 83 31.31 -60.90 -36.88
CA PHE A 83 29.94 -60.72 -36.40
C PHE A 83 29.86 -59.65 -35.32
N LEU A 84 30.80 -59.66 -34.36
CA LEU A 84 30.92 -58.59 -33.35
C LEU A 84 31.16 -57.21 -33.97
N ALA A 85 32.03 -57.11 -34.91
CA ALA A 85 32.34 -55.84 -35.61
C ALA A 85 31.12 -55.33 -36.38
N GLU A 86 30.39 -56.21 -37.07
CA GLU A 86 29.13 -55.87 -37.75
C GLU A 86 28.04 -55.46 -36.77
N TYR A 87 27.86 -56.23 -35.68
CA TYR A 87 26.87 -55.87 -34.60
C TYR A 87 27.17 -54.52 -33.96
N CYS A 88 28.47 -54.24 -33.70
CA CYS A 88 28.89 -52.98 -33.14
C CYS A 88 28.94 -51.83 -34.18
N GLY A 89 28.77 -52.14 -35.46
CA GLY A 89 28.83 -51.16 -36.55
C GLY A 89 30.22 -50.47 -36.63
N GLY A 90 31.31 -51.25 -36.40
CA GLY A 90 32.62 -50.66 -36.26
C GLY A 90 33.78 -51.56 -36.78
N ARG A 91 34.99 -51.05 -36.63
CA ARG A 91 36.22 -51.81 -36.91
C ARG A 91 36.76 -52.42 -35.65
N LEU A 92 37.11 -53.69 -35.71
CA LEU A 92 37.70 -54.41 -34.61
C LEU A 92 39.14 -54.79 -34.95
N LEU A 93 40.05 -54.54 -34.03
CA LEU A 93 41.47 -54.93 -34.12
C LEU A 93 41.79 -55.81 -32.91
N LEU A 94 42.47 -56.94 -33.16
CA LEU A 94 43.07 -57.73 -32.13
C LEU A 94 44.61 -57.54 -32.19
N VAL A 95 45.19 -57.11 -31.07
CA VAL A 95 46.61 -56.77 -30.97
C VAL A 95 47.24 -57.65 -29.90
N ASP A 96 48.38 -58.27 -30.21
CA ASP A 96 49.16 -59.06 -29.27
C ASP A 96 50.05 -58.24 -28.34
N SER A 97 50.71 -58.92 -27.39
CA SER A 97 51.66 -58.30 -26.45
C SER A 97 52.89 -57.64 -27.10
N SER A 98 53.14 -57.97 -28.36
CA SER A 98 54.22 -57.35 -29.20
C SER A 98 53.73 -56.19 -30.02
N TYR A 99 52.50 -55.72 -29.76
CA TYR A 99 51.80 -54.65 -30.49
C TYR A 99 51.54 -55.00 -31.98
N ARG A 100 51.56 -56.28 -32.36
CA ARG A 100 51.25 -56.76 -33.70
C ARG A 100 49.77 -57.00 -33.85
N ILE A 101 49.15 -56.55 -34.95
CA ILE A 101 47.74 -56.77 -35.28
C ILE A 101 47.58 -58.18 -35.82
N LEU A 102 46.93 -59.01 -35.04
CA LEU A 102 46.62 -60.41 -35.43
C LEU A 102 45.37 -60.48 -36.30
N PHE A 103 44.37 -59.65 -35.99
CA PHE A 103 43.12 -59.59 -36.73
C PHE A 103 42.70 -58.13 -36.98
N ASP A 104 42.17 -57.92 -38.16
CA ASP A 104 41.60 -56.63 -38.58
C ASP A 104 40.38 -56.89 -39.45
N THR A 105 39.18 -56.47 -38.98
CA THR A 105 37.90 -56.66 -39.70
C THR A 105 37.97 -56.12 -41.15
N TYR A 106 38.76 -55.05 -41.41
CA TYR A 106 38.92 -54.52 -42.77
C TYR A 106 40.09 -55.12 -43.53
N GLY A 107 40.92 -55.98 -42.91
CA GLY A 107 42.07 -56.63 -43.55
C GLY A 107 43.21 -55.69 -43.96
N VAL A 108 43.13 -54.40 -43.68
CA VAL A 108 44.08 -53.39 -44.21
C VAL A 108 45.40 -53.34 -43.43
N THR A 109 45.35 -53.62 -42.12
CA THR A 109 46.46 -53.45 -41.18
C THR A 109 46.93 -54.77 -40.56
N GLN A 110 46.41 -55.93 -40.95
CA GLN A 110 46.81 -57.24 -40.44
C GLN A 110 48.30 -57.48 -40.60
N ASN A 111 48.94 -57.99 -39.56
CA ASN A 111 50.38 -58.20 -39.46
C ASN A 111 51.25 -56.96 -39.37
N LYS A 112 50.65 -55.74 -39.23
CA LYS A 112 51.39 -54.52 -38.96
C LYS A 112 51.45 -54.25 -37.46
N TYR A 113 52.30 -53.35 -37.03
CA TYR A 113 52.36 -52.90 -35.62
C TYR A 113 51.39 -51.73 -35.40
N CYS A 114 50.65 -51.76 -34.27
CA CYS A 114 49.75 -50.71 -33.85
C CYS A 114 50.21 -50.21 -32.48
N ILE A 115 50.79 -49.07 -32.43
CA ILE A 115 51.21 -48.38 -31.21
C ILE A 115 50.37 -47.14 -31.10
N SER A 116 49.30 -47.25 -30.27
CA SER A 116 48.40 -46.10 -29.98
C SER A 116 48.22 -45.93 -28.49
N GLU A 117 47.87 -44.77 -28.05
CA GLU A 117 47.63 -44.42 -26.63
C GLU A 117 46.61 -45.38 -25.98
N GLN A 118 45.54 -45.72 -26.70
CA GLN A 118 44.47 -46.61 -26.26
C GLN A 118 44.98 -48.03 -25.93
N ILE A 119 45.90 -48.52 -26.78
CA ILE A 119 46.45 -49.85 -26.60
C ILE A 119 47.48 -49.88 -25.46
N ILE A 120 48.34 -48.85 -25.36
CA ILE A 120 49.34 -48.74 -24.31
C ILE A 120 48.67 -48.66 -22.95
N ASP A 121 47.64 -47.83 -22.80
CA ASP A 121 46.86 -47.64 -21.55
C ASP A 121 46.19 -48.97 -21.16
N THR A 122 45.68 -49.72 -22.14
CA THR A 122 45.01 -50.99 -21.87
C THR A 122 45.96 -52.07 -21.42
N PHE A 123 47.18 -52.13 -21.96
CA PHE A 123 48.25 -53.01 -21.43
C PHE A 123 48.67 -52.65 -20.01
N GLY A 124 48.46 -51.38 -19.55
CA GLY A 124 48.62 -50.93 -18.17
C GLY A 124 47.47 -51.36 -17.22
N SER A 125 46.66 -52.34 -17.60
CA SER A 125 45.57 -52.93 -16.84
C SER A 125 44.26 -52.07 -16.72
N ARG A 126 44.09 -51.06 -17.52
CA ARG A 126 42.88 -50.24 -17.59
C ARG A 126 42.20 -50.40 -18.95
N SER A 127 40.87 -50.66 -18.94
CA SER A 127 40.09 -50.54 -20.20
C SER A 127 40.07 -49.05 -20.59
N TYR A 128 40.29 -48.79 -21.85
CA TYR A 128 40.22 -47.46 -22.45
C TYR A 128 38.81 -47.27 -23.06
N GLU A 129 38.18 -46.15 -22.76
CA GLU A 129 36.85 -45.84 -23.27
C GLU A 129 36.79 -44.33 -23.58
N HIS A 130 36.51 -44.03 -24.83
CA HIS A 130 36.43 -42.66 -25.26
C HIS A 130 35.36 -42.46 -26.34
N TYR A 131 34.59 -41.39 -26.23
CA TYR A 131 33.74 -40.88 -27.30
C TYR A 131 34.27 -39.55 -27.78
N SER A 132 34.73 -39.48 -28.99
CA SER A 132 35.17 -38.27 -29.66
C SER A 132 33.99 -37.58 -30.36
N GLN A 133 33.57 -36.43 -29.81
CA GLN A 133 32.49 -35.65 -30.42
C GLN A 133 32.91 -35.04 -31.76
N LYS A 134 34.23 -34.83 -31.98
CA LYS A 134 34.77 -34.19 -33.21
C LYS A 134 34.78 -35.14 -34.37
N THR A 135 35.07 -36.40 -34.12
CA THR A 135 35.18 -37.45 -35.16
C THR A 135 33.94 -38.33 -35.20
N GLU A 136 33.06 -38.22 -34.22
CA GLU A 136 31.86 -39.04 -34.02
C GLU A 136 32.18 -40.56 -33.93
N TYR A 137 33.33 -40.91 -33.31
CA TYR A 137 33.72 -42.30 -33.09
C TYR A 137 33.75 -42.63 -31.60
N LEU A 138 33.32 -43.86 -31.31
CA LEU A 138 33.46 -44.54 -30.02
C LEU A 138 34.69 -45.43 -30.11
N GLU A 139 35.62 -45.28 -29.21
CA GLU A 139 36.82 -46.10 -29.10
C GLU A 139 36.80 -46.84 -27.77
N LEU A 140 36.90 -48.16 -27.83
CA LEU A 140 36.91 -49.05 -26.68
C LEU A 140 38.07 -50.02 -26.81
N ALA A 141 38.93 -50.10 -25.83
CA ALA A 141 39.99 -51.12 -25.77
C ALA A 141 39.78 -52.00 -24.49
N VAL A 142 39.74 -53.30 -24.70
CA VAL A 142 39.52 -54.28 -23.64
C VAL A 142 40.71 -55.20 -23.55
N PRO A 143 41.32 -55.43 -22.36
CA PRO A 143 42.44 -56.36 -22.21
C PRO A 143 42.02 -57.80 -22.31
N LEU A 144 42.76 -58.63 -23.01
CA LEU A 144 42.64 -60.05 -23.04
C LEU A 144 43.58 -60.64 -21.97
N ARG A 145 43.00 -61.37 -21.03
CA ARG A 145 43.73 -61.92 -19.88
C ARG A 145 43.80 -63.44 -19.97
N THR A 146 44.97 -64.02 -19.83
CA THR A 146 45.13 -65.43 -19.74
C THR A 146 45.52 -65.85 -18.36
N ARG A 147 44.77 -66.80 -17.78
CA ARG A 147 45.06 -67.40 -16.49
C ARG A 147 46.19 -68.37 -16.62
N THR A 148 47.37 -68.04 -16.24
CA THR A 148 48.51 -68.97 -16.21
C THR A 148 48.38 -69.84 -14.95
N MET A 149 48.24 -71.15 -15.13
CA MET A 149 48.12 -72.12 -14.02
C MET A 149 49.40 -72.33 -13.19
N LEU A 150 50.45 -71.54 -13.43
CA LEU A 150 51.77 -71.78 -12.83
C LEU A 150 52.21 -70.67 -11.84
N THR A 151 51.49 -69.62 -11.66
CA THR A 151 51.82 -68.57 -10.65
C THR A 151 50.54 -68.07 -9.99
N ASP A 152 50.42 -68.19 -8.67
CA ASP A 152 49.37 -67.68 -7.85
C ASP A 152 49.25 -66.13 -8.04
N GLY A 153 48.32 -65.68 -8.79
CA GLY A 153 47.77 -64.29 -8.63
C GLY A 153 48.07 -63.25 -9.67
N ASP A 154 48.85 -63.51 -10.77
CA ASP A 154 49.11 -62.48 -11.78
C ASP A 154 48.44 -62.83 -13.13
N ASP A 155 47.26 -62.16 -13.39
CA ASP A 155 46.58 -62.23 -14.69
C ASP A 155 47.43 -61.46 -15.73
N SER A 156 48.20 -62.17 -16.54
CA SER A 156 48.99 -61.55 -17.61
C SER A 156 48.09 -61.11 -18.77
N ILE A 157 48.21 -59.86 -19.22
CA ILE A 157 47.52 -59.37 -20.40
C ILE A 157 48.29 -59.87 -21.64
N THR A 158 47.65 -60.75 -22.41
CA THR A 158 48.21 -61.37 -23.60
C THR A 158 47.92 -60.58 -24.88
N GLY A 159 46.92 -59.70 -24.85
CA GLY A 159 46.51 -58.87 -25.97
C GLY A 159 45.45 -57.85 -25.63
N VAL A 160 45.09 -57.08 -26.62
CA VAL A 160 44.06 -56.02 -26.51
C VAL A 160 43.10 -56.14 -27.68
N LEU A 161 41.81 -56.16 -27.36
CA LEU A 161 40.73 -56.03 -28.33
C LEU A 161 40.34 -54.57 -28.43
N LEU A 162 40.61 -53.90 -29.56
CA LEU A 162 40.29 -52.50 -29.84
C LEU A 162 39.08 -52.44 -30.79
N LEU A 163 38.00 -51.85 -30.34
CA LEU A 163 36.82 -51.55 -31.13
C LEU A 163 36.75 -50.06 -31.42
N SER A 164 36.59 -49.73 -32.70
CA SER A 164 36.30 -48.37 -33.14
C SER A 164 34.99 -48.36 -33.89
N SER A 165 33.90 -47.89 -33.22
CA SER A 165 32.54 -47.88 -33.73
C SER A 165 32.06 -46.50 -34.09
N SER A 166 31.19 -46.38 -35.09
CA SER A 166 30.60 -45.10 -35.49
C SER A 166 29.60 -44.64 -34.43
N GLY A 167 29.78 -43.42 -33.91
CA GLY A 167 28.88 -42.71 -33.01
C GLY A 167 27.88 -41.81 -33.73
N ALA A 168 27.78 -41.90 -35.06
CA ALA A 168 26.89 -40.99 -35.83
C ALA A 168 25.43 -41.06 -35.37
N TRP A 169 24.96 -42.22 -34.91
CA TRP A 169 23.61 -42.33 -34.35
C TRP A 169 23.46 -41.59 -33.00
N ILE A 170 24.53 -41.56 -32.15
CA ILE A 170 24.55 -40.76 -30.89
C ILE A 170 24.44 -39.28 -31.24
N ALA A 171 25.24 -38.80 -32.21
CA ALA A 171 25.17 -37.43 -32.66
C ALA A 171 23.75 -37.08 -33.18
N LYS A 172 23.14 -37.98 -33.98
CA LYS A 172 21.77 -37.80 -34.46
C LYS A 172 20.76 -37.71 -33.31
N MET A 173 20.91 -38.56 -32.30
CA MET A 173 20.01 -38.61 -31.15
C MET A 173 20.13 -37.36 -30.26
N ILE A 174 21.39 -36.91 -30.03
CA ILE A 174 21.67 -35.67 -29.30
C ILE A 174 21.10 -34.44 -30.07
N ASN A 175 21.27 -34.39 -31.40
CA ASN A 175 20.71 -33.31 -32.21
C ASN A 175 19.17 -33.31 -32.23
N SER A 176 18.54 -34.49 -32.26
CA SER A 176 17.08 -34.61 -32.16
C SER A 176 16.57 -34.09 -30.81
N MET A 177 17.23 -34.48 -29.73
CA MET A 177 16.90 -33.99 -28.39
C MET A 177 17.11 -32.50 -28.25
N ASN A 178 18.26 -31.95 -28.74
CA ASN A 178 18.54 -30.52 -28.74
C ASN A 178 17.43 -29.73 -29.46
N ARG A 179 16.93 -30.26 -30.61
CA ARG A 179 15.82 -29.63 -31.33
C ARG A 179 14.52 -29.65 -30.53
N GLN A 180 14.20 -30.75 -29.83
CA GLN A 180 13.01 -30.81 -28.96
C GLN A 180 13.12 -29.83 -27.79
N VAL A 181 14.27 -29.78 -27.13
CA VAL A 181 14.52 -28.83 -26.03
C VAL A 181 14.44 -27.39 -26.51
N LEU A 182 14.96 -27.08 -27.69
CA LEU A 182 14.85 -25.74 -28.29
C LEU A 182 13.38 -25.35 -28.52
N LEU A 183 12.54 -26.27 -28.98
CA LEU A 183 11.11 -26.01 -29.14
C LEU A 183 10.43 -25.72 -27.80
N ILE A 184 10.81 -26.46 -26.73
CA ILE A 184 10.31 -26.24 -25.38
C ILE A 184 10.79 -24.86 -24.86
N GLU A 185 12.04 -24.49 -25.09
CA GLU A 185 12.60 -23.20 -24.71
C GLU A 185 11.84 -22.04 -25.38
N ILE A 186 11.57 -22.15 -26.69
CA ILE A 186 10.84 -21.13 -27.46
C ILE A 186 9.39 -21.02 -26.98
N THR A 187 8.68 -22.14 -26.90
CA THR A 187 7.26 -22.15 -26.48
C THR A 187 7.10 -21.71 -25.04
N GLY A 188 7.97 -22.19 -24.15
CA GLY A 188 8.00 -21.78 -22.74
C GLY A 188 8.29 -20.29 -22.57
N SER A 189 9.26 -19.76 -23.30
CA SER A 189 9.59 -18.33 -23.29
C SER A 189 8.43 -17.47 -23.82
N MET A 190 7.72 -17.94 -24.84
CA MET A 190 6.53 -17.24 -25.39
C MET A 190 5.39 -17.19 -24.37
N ILE A 191 5.12 -18.30 -23.68
CA ILE A 191 4.12 -18.37 -22.63
C ILE A 191 4.50 -17.47 -21.45
N LEU A 192 5.75 -17.52 -20.99
CA LEU A 192 6.26 -16.64 -19.93
C LEU A 192 6.13 -15.16 -20.29
N PHE A 193 6.45 -14.81 -21.54
CA PHE A 193 6.28 -13.44 -22.04
C PHE A 193 4.83 -12.99 -21.96
N ALA A 194 3.90 -13.79 -22.48
CA ALA A 194 2.48 -13.48 -22.47
C ALA A 194 1.92 -13.34 -21.05
N LEU A 195 2.24 -14.30 -20.17
CA LEU A 195 1.79 -14.27 -18.77
C LEU A 195 2.37 -13.08 -18.00
N SER A 196 3.67 -12.82 -18.17
CA SER A 196 4.35 -11.67 -17.53
C SER A 196 3.76 -10.33 -18.01
N PHE A 197 3.44 -10.23 -19.30
CA PHE A 197 2.83 -9.04 -19.88
C PHE A 197 1.41 -8.81 -19.33
N ILE A 198 0.56 -9.86 -19.33
CA ILE A 198 -0.80 -9.78 -18.79
C ILE A 198 -0.77 -9.41 -17.32
N PHE A 199 0.08 -10.07 -16.53
CA PHE A 199 0.19 -9.79 -15.09
C PHE A 199 0.68 -8.36 -14.81
N ALA A 200 1.73 -7.91 -15.52
CA ALA A 200 2.24 -6.55 -15.36
C ALA A 200 1.20 -5.48 -15.74
N TRP A 201 0.38 -5.78 -16.75
CA TRP A 201 -0.69 -4.87 -17.18
C TRP A 201 -1.83 -4.80 -16.17
N THR A 202 -2.37 -5.95 -15.76
CA THR A 202 -3.49 -6.01 -14.81
C THR A 202 -3.13 -5.47 -13.43
N SER A 203 -1.95 -5.82 -12.91
CA SER A 203 -1.50 -5.38 -11.58
C SER A 203 -1.20 -3.88 -11.49
N SER A 204 -0.82 -3.24 -12.61
CA SER A 204 -0.45 -1.82 -12.57
C SER A 204 -1.59 -0.86 -12.93
N THR A 205 -2.70 -1.35 -13.49
CA THR A 205 -3.84 -0.51 -13.89
C THR A 205 -4.49 0.21 -12.69
N PRO A 206 -4.76 -0.43 -11.55
CA PRO A 206 -5.33 0.23 -10.38
C PRO A 206 -4.47 1.39 -9.88
N TRP A 207 -3.15 1.23 -9.86
CA TRP A 207 -2.22 2.27 -9.42
C TRP A 207 -2.22 3.48 -10.35
N LYS A 208 -2.31 3.27 -11.67
CA LYS A 208 -2.39 4.37 -12.62
C LYS A 208 -3.68 5.17 -12.43
N ASN A 209 -4.81 4.49 -12.26
CA ASN A 209 -6.10 5.13 -12.01
C ASN A 209 -6.08 5.93 -10.71
N LEU A 210 -5.51 5.37 -9.64
CA LEU A 210 -5.34 6.05 -8.35
C LEU A 210 -4.54 7.35 -8.50
N VAL A 211 -3.38 7.31 -9.17
CA VAL A 211 -2.56 8.52 -9.41
C VAL A 211 -3.31 9.55 -10.25
N THR A 212 -4.04 9.12 -11.28
CA THR A 212 -4.81 10.04 -12.13
C THR A 212 -5.91 10.75 -11.34
N THR A 213 -6.65 10.00 -10.50
CA THR A 213 -7.71 10.57 -9.65
C THR A 213 -7.13 11.48 -8.56
N LEU A 214 -5.97 11.10 -7.96
CA LEU A 214 -5.27 11.98 -7.01
C LEU A 214 -4.86 13.32 -7.63
N ASN A 215 -4.38 13.31 -8.88
CA ASN A 215 -4.05 14.55 -9.58
C ASN A 215 -5.29 15.42 -9.80
N GLN A 216 -6.46 14.84 -10.11
CA GLN A 216 -7.71 15.60 -10.21
C GLN A 216 -8.11 16.23 -8.88
N VAL A 217 -7.94 15.50 -7.76
CA VAL A 217 -8.15 16.06 -6.41
C VAL A 217 -7.17 17.20 -6.12
N PHE A 218 -5.91 17.05 -6.51
CA PHE A 218 -4.89 18.10 -6.34
C PHE A 218 -5.21 19.36 -7.15
N ASP A 219 -5.79 19.19 -8.35
CA ASP A 219 -6.27 20.29 -9.20
C ASP A 219 -7.57 20.95 -8.66
N GLY A 220 -8.05 20.50 -7.49
CA GLY A 220 -9.21 21.08 -6.81
C GLY A 220 -10.55 20.41 -7.14
N ASN A 221 -10.56 19.38 -7.96
CA ASN A 221 -11.79 18.64 -8.23
C ASN A 221 -12.05 17.59 -7.14
N LEU A 222 -12.86 17.97 -6.15
CA LEU A 222 -13.23 17.08 -5.05
C LEU A 222 -14.42 16.15 -5.40
N ASP A 223 -15.09 16.32 -6.54
CA ASP A 223 -16.28 15.52 -6.92
C ASP A 223 -15.95 14.18 -7.57
N VAL A 224 -14.68 13.78 -7.56
CA VAL A 224 -14.19 12.49 -8.06
C VAL A 224 -14.30 11.41 -6.99
N THR A 225 -14.52 10.16 -7.43
CA THR A 225 -14.49 8.98 -6.57
C THR A 225 -13.45 7.99 -7.05
N PHE A 226 -12.72 7.38 -6.14
CA PHE A 226 -11.80 6.30 -6.49
C PHE A 226 -12.60 5.01 -6.67
N SER A 227 -12.44 4.37 -7.86
CA SER A 227 -13.10 3.09 -8.16
C SER A 227 -12.39 1.93 -7.47
N THR A 228 -13.16 1.05 -6.85
CA THR A 228 -12.69 -0.19 -6.20
C THR A 228 -12.71 -1.40 -7.14
N GLU A 229 -13.10 -1.21 -8.41
CA GLU A 229 -13.19 -2.31 -9.37
C GLU A 229 -11.81 -2.81 -9.80
N GLY A 230 -11.57 -4.09 -9.71
CA GLY A 230 -10.41 -4.78 -10.30
C GLY A 230 -9.11 -4.75 -9.49
N GLY A 231 -9.12 -4.40 -8.19
CA GLY A 231 -7.92 -4.39 -7.35
C GLY A 231 -7.80 -5.58 -6.37
N TYR A 232 -6.58 -5.84 -5.89
CA TYR A 232 -6.33 -6.70 -4.73
C TYR A 232 -6.99 -6.13 -3.48
N ASN A 233 -7.20 -6.96 -2.45
CA ASN A 233 -7.85 -6.52 -1.20
C ASN A 233 -7.14 -5.34 -0.54
N GLU A 234 -5.81 -5.33 -0.56
CA GLU A 234 -4.97 -4.25 -0.02
C GLU A 234 -5.18 -2.95 -0.81
N THR A 235 -5.32 -3.04 -2.12
CA THR A 235 -5.61 -1.87 -2.97
C THR A 235 -7.00 -1.32 -2.67
N LYS A 236 -8.00 -2.18 -2.42
CA LYS A 236 -9.36 -1.77 -2.06
C LYS A 236 -9.39 -1.04 -0.71
N GLU A 237 -8.64 -1.52 0.27
CA GLU A 237 -8.54 -0.89 1.59
C GLU A 237 -7.93 0.52 1.48
N ILE A 238 -6.85 0.67 0.69
CA ILE A 238 -6.25 1.97 0.40
C ILE A 238 -7.26 2.91 -0.27
N ILE A 239 -7.96 2.43 -1.29
CA ILE A 239 -8.98 3.21 -2.02
C ILE A 239 -10.11 3.64 -1.08
N ASN A 240 -10.61 2.76 -0.23
CA ASN A 240 -11.64 3.10 0.75
C ASN A 240 -11.18 4.19 1.73
N THR A 241 -9.93 4.10 2.19
CA THR A 241 -9.33 5.12 3.06
C THR A 241 -9.23 6.46 2.34
N PHE A 242 -8.81 6.48 1.08
CA PHE A 242 -8.77 7.71 0.28
C PHE A 242 -10.16 8.30 0.07
N ASN A 243 -11.17 7.48 -0.21
CA ASN A 243 -12.55 7.97 -0.33
C ASN A 243 -13.05 8.60 0.97
N GLN A 244 -12.74 8.02 2.13
CA GLN A 244 -13.07 8.62 3.44
C GLN A 244 -12.38 9.96 3.66
N VAL A 245 -11.09 10.07 3.30
CA VAL A 245 -10.36 11.35 3.36
C VAL A 245 -10.99 12.37 2.42
N LEU A 246 -11.36 11.97 1.21
CA LEU A 246 -11.99 12.84 0.23
C LEU A 246 -13.36 13.35 0.72
N GLU A 247 -14.20 12.48 1.29
CA GLU A 247 -15.46 12.90 1.92
C GLU A 247 -15.23 13.91 3.05
N ARG A 248 -14.19 13.69 3.84
CA ARG A 248 -13.83 14.63 4.90
C ARG A 248 -13.41 15.99 4.33
N LEU A 249 -12.61 16.01 3.26
CA LEU A 249 -12.22 17.23 2.56
C LEU A 249 -13.43 17.98 1.97
N ARG A 250 -14.35 17.25 1.32
CA ARG A 250 -15.61 17.83 0.81
C ARG A 250 -16.43 18.47 1.92
N SER A 251 -16.61 17.77 3.03
CA SER A 251 -17.35 18.29 4.19
C SER A 251 -16.70 19.57 4.75
N ILE A 252 -15.38 19.64 4.78
CA ILE A 252 -14.64 20.84 5.24
C ILE A 252 -14.83 21.98 4.24
N ASP A 253 -14.71 21.73 2.94
CA ASP A 253 -14.86 22.75 1.91
C ASP A 253 -16.30 23.30 1.85
N GLN A 254 -17.29 22.42 1.90
CA GLN A 254 -18.70 22.79 1.98
C GLN A 254 -18.98 23.65 3.22
N SER A 255 -18.50 23.24 4.38
CA SER A 255 -18.65 24.01 5.62
C SER A 255 -17.99 25.39 5.51
N ARG A 256 -16.84 25.47 4.84
CA ARG A 256 -16.15 26.75 4.56
C ARG A 256 -16.96 27.65 3.62
N GLN A 257 -17.53 27.09 2.54
CA GLN A 257 -18.36 27.84 1.59
C GLN A 257 -19.64 28.35 2.26
N GLU A 258 -20.33 27.50 3.03
CA GLU A 258 -21.51 27.88 3.83
C GLU A 258 -21.16 28.99 4.83
N PHE A 259 -20.01 28.91 5.49
CA PHE A 259 -19.54 29.93 6.40
C PHE A 259 -19.37 31.29 5.69
N VAL A 260 -18.66 31.32 4.56
CA VAL A 260 -18.43 32.56 3.77
C VAL A 260 -19.75 33.14 3.26
N SER A 261 -20.67 32.29 2.79
CA SER A 261 -21.99 32.70 2.33
C SER A 261 -22.81 33.31 3.49
N ASN A 262 -22.84 32.64 4.63
CA ASN A 262 -23.59 33.10 5.81
C ASN A 262 -23.01 34.41 6.36
N VAL A 263 -21.68 34.56 6.45
CA VAL A 263 -21.03 35.83 6.83
C VAL A 263 -21.46 36.95 5.88
N SER A 264 -21.42 36.73 4.57
CA SER A 264 -21.79 37.72 3.57
C SER A 264 -23.26 38.14 3.72
N HIS A 265 -24.15 37.21 3.98
CA HIS A 265 -25.57 37.49 4.18
C HIS A 265 -25.85 38.25 5.50
N GLU A 266 -25.26 37.82 6.60
CA GLU A 266 -25.46 38.44 7.93
C GLU A 266 -24.85 39.83 8.04
N LEU A 267 -23.78 40.15 7.27
CA LEU A 267 -23.19 41.49 7.18
C LEU A 267 -23.95 42.38 6.19
N LYS A 268 -24.47 41.88 5.08
CA LYS A 268 -25.16 42.68 4.05
C LYS A 268 -26.49 43.26 4.55
N THR A 269 -27.22 42.49 5.34
CA THR A 269 -28.59 42.87 5.81
C THR A 269 -28.55 44.14 6.66
N PRO A 270 -27.76 44.20 7.76
CA PRO A 270 -27.68 45.41 8.60
C PRO A 270 -27.13 46.63 7.85
N ILE A 271 -26.12 46.45 7.01
CA ILE A 271 -25.58 47.52 6.18
C ILE A 271 -26.64 48.11 5.25
N THR A 272 -27.47 47.25 4.66
CA THR A 272 -28.57 47.71 3.80
C THR A 272 -29.64 48.45 4.61
N SER A 273 -29.98 47.95 5.82
CA SER A 273 -30.93 48.63 6.72
C SER A 273 -30.43 50.01 7.11
N MET A 274 -29.20 50.12 7.60
CA MET A 274 -28.59 51.40 7.93
C MET A 274 -28.59 52.37 6.76
N ARG A 275 -28.30 51.88 5.54
CA ARG A 275 -28.31 52.73 4.34
C ARG A 275 -29.72 53.23 4.04
N VAL A 276 -30.76 52.41 4.13
CA VAL A 276 -32.15 52.84 3.91
C VAL A 276 -32.57 53.88 4.91
N LEU A 277 -32.23 53.74 6.20
CA LEU A 277 -32.50 54.70 7.23
C LEU A 277 -31.76 56.04 6.95
N ALA A 278 -30.48 55.96 6.61
CA ALA A 278 -29.69 57.14 6.26
C ALA A 278 -30.21 57.85 4.99
N ASP A 279 -30.55 57.10 3.92
CA ASP A 279 -31.10 57.65 2.69
C ASP A 279 -32.46 58.32 2.95
N SER A 280 -33.29 57.74 3.83
CA SER A 280 -34.57 58.31 4.26
C SER A 280 -34.40 59.66 4.99
N LEU A 281 -33.35 59.82 5.81
CA LEU A 281 -33.02 61.07 6.48
C LEU A 281 -32.45 62.13 5.51
N ILE A 282 -31.69 61.72 4.51
CA ILE A 282 -31.05 62.62 3.54
C ILE A 282 -32.07 63.16 2.54
N LEU A 283 -33.03 62.31 2.10
CA LEU A 283 -34.02 62.66 1.09
C LEU A 283 -35.28 63.30 1.67
N GLY A 284 -35.47 63.32 2.99
CA GLY A 284 -36.64 63.87 3.63
C GLY A 284 -36.53 65.40 3.77
N ASP A 285 -37.43 66.14 3.13
CA ASP A 285 -37.55 67.61 3.39
C ASP A 285 -38.27 67.86 4.73
N ASN A 286 -37.61 68.53 5.70
CA ASN A 286 -38.16 68.90 7.05
C ASN A 286 -38.49 67.66 7.93
N VAL A 287 -37.62 66.72 8.11
CA VAL A 287 -37.75 65.60 9.05
C VAL A 287 -37.87 66.15 10.49
N PRO A 288 -38.91 65.81 11.28
CA PRO A 288 -38.97 66.18 12.66
C PRO A 288 -37.79 65.71 13.49
N VAL A 289 -37.34 66.55 14.46
CA VAL A 289 -36.14 66.28 15.28
C VAL A 289 -36.26 64.90 16.01
N ASP A 290 -37.47 64.54 16.42
CA ASP A 290 -37.73 63.27 17.15
C ASP A 290 -37.54 62.06 16.23
N ILE A 291 -38.04 62.09 14.98
CA ILE A 291 -37.81 61.06 13.96
C ILE A 291 -36.35 60.97 13.55
N TYR A 292 -35.69 62.15 13.44
CA TYR A 292 -34.24 62.17 13.17
C TYR A 292 -33.46 61.47 14.29
N ARG A 293 -33.82 61.70 15.56
CA ARG A 293 -33.18 61.03 16.71
C ARG A 293 -33.45 59.49 16.72
N GLU A 294 -34.71 59.11 16.45
CA GLU A 294 -35.08 57.72 16.36
C GLU A 294 -34.26 56.96 15.30
N PHE A 295 -34.20 57.48 14.08
CA PHE A 295 -33.43 56.86 12.99
C PHE A 295 -31.92 56.83 13.27
N MET A 296 -31.37 57.88 13.87
CA MET A 296 -29.96 57.89 14.29
C MET A 296 -29.69 56.88 15.42
N GLN A 297 -30.65 56.67 16.33
CA GLN A 297 -30.54 55.65 17.37
C GLN A 297 -30.57 54.25 16.75
N ASP A 298 -31.49 54.00 15.80
CA ASP A 298 -31.61 52.71 15.10
C ASP A 298 -30.31 52.39 14.31
N ILE A 299 -29.72 53.39 13.66
CA ILE A 299 -28.43 53.26 12.98
C ILE A 299 -27.31 52.92 13.97
N SER A 300 -27.29 53.59 15.14
CA SER A 300 -26.30 53.33 16.20
C SER A 300 -26.42 51.92 16.75
N ASP A 301 -27.64 51.47 17.02
CA ASP A 301 -27.92 50.11 17.52
C ASP A 301 -27.50 49.03 16.50
N GLU A 302 -27.68 49.30 15.20
CA GLU A 302 -27.27 48.36 14.14
C GLU A 302 -25.74 48.32 13.94
N ILE A 303 -25.04 49.46 14.16
CA ILE A 303 -23.57 49.52 14.20
C ILE A 303 -23.02 48.69 15.37
N ASP A 304 -23.62 48.79 16.56
CA ASP A 304 -23.19 48.02 17.72
C ASP A 304 -23.41 46.51 17.50
N ARG A 305 -24.51 46.16 16.87
CA ARG A 305 -24.80 44.79 16.47
C ARG A 305 -23.78 44.23 15.49
N GLU A 306 -23.44 45.01 14.44
CA GLU A 306 -22.45 44.64 13.42
C GLU A 306 -21.07 44.50 14.05
N THR A 307 -20.68 45.37 14.95
CA THR A 307 -19.45 45.27 15.72
C THR A 307 -19.38 43.98 16.53
N LYS A 308 -20.49 43.58 17.16
CA LYS A 308 -20.58 42.29 17.89
C LYS A 308 -20.39 41.12 16.94
N ILE A 309 -21.05 41.09 15.77
CA ILE A 309 -20.89 40.02 14.76
C ILE A 309 -19.44 39.88 14.32
N ILE A 310 -18.79 41.01 14.00
CA ILE A 310 -17.37 41.06 13.58
C ILE A 310 -16.46 40.50 14.68
N ASN A 311 -16.64 40.92 15.93
CA ASN A 311 -15.84 40.43 17.05
C ASN A 311 -16.05 38.93 17.33
N ASP A 312 -17.30 38.42 17.24
CA ASP A 312 -17.61 37.01 17.35
C ASP A 312 -16.92 36.18 16.24
N LEU A 313 -16.94 36.68 14.98
CA LEU A 313 -16.27 36.08 13.84
C LEU A 313 -14.75 36.04 14.01
N LEU A 314 -14.13 37.19 14.42
CA LEU A 314 -12.69 37.26 14.68
C LEU A 314 -12.27 36.25 15.77
N THR A 315 -13.12 36.12 16.81
CA THR A 315 -12.89 35.15 17.89
C THR A 315 -12.93 33.72 17.39
N LEU A 316 -13.93 33.37 16.55
CA LEU A 316 -14.00 32.02 15.94
C LEU A 316 -12.80 31.73 15.04
N VAL A 317 -12.41 32.71 14.16
CA VAL A 317 -11.27 32.49 13.24
C VAL A 317 -9.95 32.32 14.01
N ARG A 318 -9.76 33.09 15.09
CA ARG A 318 -8.58 32.93 15.96
C ARG A 318 -8.57 31.58 16.67
N MET A 319 -9.72 31.12 17.14
CA MET A 319 -9.82 29.78 17.77
C MET A 319 -9.59 28.64 16.80
N ASP A 320 -10.01 28.76 15.55
CA ASP A 320 -9.75 27.75 14.50
C ASP A 320 -8.26 27.67 14.11
N LYS A 321 -7.55 28.84 14.06
CA LYS A 321 -6.12 28.89 13.73
C LYS A 321 -5.19 28.47 14.87
N ASN A 322 -5.53 28.85 16.10
CA ASN A 322 -4.69 28.69 17.28
C ASN A 322 -5.33 27.70 18.27
N ALA A 323 -5.76 26.55 17.77
CA ALA A 323 -6.31 25.47 18.61
C ALA A 323 -5.33 25.00 19.73
N THR A 324 -4.06 25.43 19.67
CA THR A 324 -2.98 25.04 20.59
C THR A 324 -2.62 26.10 21.63
N GLU A 325 -3.11 27.33 21.56
CA GLU A 325 -2.69 28.40 22.48
C GLU A 325 -3.82 28.81 23.44
N LEU A 326 -4.02 28.01 24.48
CA LEU A 326 -4.77 28.40 25.65
C LEU A 326 -3.83 29.08 26.66
N ASN A 327 -4.24 30.23 27.19
CA ASN A 327 -3.55 30.86 28.32
C ASN A 327 -4.05 30.27 29.64
N ILE A 328 -3.57 29.05 29.93
CA ILE A 328 -4.01 28.32 31.10
C ILE A 328 -3.45 28.95 32.38
N SER A 329 -4.34 29.26 33.32
CA SER A 329 -4.01 29.70 34.64
C SER A 329 -4.94 29.07 35.67
N GLN A 330 -4.54 29.14 36.93
CA GLN A 330 -5.35 28.64 38.03
C GLN A 330 -6.43 29.66 38.38
N VAL A 331 -7.69 29.36 38.08
CA VAL A 331 -8.84 30.27 38.23
C VAL A 331 -9.85 29.71 39.25
N ASN A 332 -10.33 30.60 40.11
CA ASN A 332 -11.48 30.31 40.97
C ASN A 332 -12.79 30.47 40.16
N ILE A 333 -13.40 29.33 39.85
CA ILE A 333 -14.57 29.26 38.94
C ILE A 333 -15.81 29.92 39.56
N ASN A 334 -15.97 29.87 40.88
CA ASN A 334 -17.08 30.50 41.57
C ASN A 334 -17.01 32.03 41.43
N ASN A 335 -15.83 32.61 41.65
CA ASN A 335 -15.58 34.04 41.48
C ASN A 335 -15.79 34.49 40.03
N LEU A 336 -15.30 33.71 39.09
CA LEU A 336 -15.49 33.98 37.65
C LEU A 336 -16.98 34.02 37.29
N VAL A 337 -17.73 33.02 37.67
CA VAL A 337 -19.18 32.97 37.42
C VAL A 337 -19.90 34.15 38.10
N GLU A 338 -19.54 34.45 39.34
CA GLU A 338 -20.16 35.59 40.04
C GLU A 338 -19.92 36.94 39.37
N GLN A 339 -18.69 37.16 38.85
CA GLN A 339 -18.37 38.37 38.07
C GLN A 339 -19.20 38.44 36.77
N ILE A 340 -19.40 37.32 36.08
CA ILE A 340 -20.26 37.23 34.90
C ILE A 340 -21.68 37.62 35.26
N LEU A 341 -22.23 37.01 36.33
CA LEU A 341 -23.59 37.27 36.78
C LEU A 341 -23.80 38.74 37.18
N LYS A 342 -22.83 39.38 37.83
CA LYS A 342 -22.87 40.80 38.13
C LYS A 342 -23.04 41.67 36.87
N ARG A 343 -22.46 41.29 35.75
CA ARG A 343 -22.57 42.01 34.46
C ARG A 343 -23.92 41.75 33.77
N VAL A 344 -24.50 40.56 33.89
CA VAL A 344 -25.76 40.20 33.24
C VAL A 344 -27.00 40.60 34.05
N ARG A 345 -26.93 40.74 35.40
CA ARG A 345 -28.05 41.15 36.28
C ARG A 345 -28.76 42.41 35.85
N PRO A 346 -28.09 43.50 35.41
CA PRO A 346 -28.79 44.71 34.94
C PRO A 346 -29.73 44.41 33.76
N ILE A 347 -29.25 43.60 32.79
CA ILE A 347 -30.02 43.20 31.62
C ILE A 347 -31.20 42.30 31.99
N ALA A 348 -31.03 41.40 32.93
CA ALA A 348 -32.08 40.53 33.42
C ALA A 348 -33.21 41.31 34.16
N LYS A 349 -32.83 42.38 34.90
CA LYS A 349 -33.77 43.26 35.62
C LYS A 349 -34.74 44.01 34.70
N THR A 350 -34.31 44.43 33.50
CA THR A 350 -35.18 45.10 32.52
C THR A 350 -36.33 44.22 32.04
N ARG A 351 -36.17 42.87 32.15
CA ARG A 351 -37.16 41.88 31.77
C ARG A 351 -37.78 41.12 33.00
N SER A 352 -37.52 41.66 34.21
CA SER A 352 -38.00 41.05 35.47
C SER A 352 -37.57 39.56 35.64
N ILE A 353 -36.39 39.18 35.12
CA ILE A 353 -35.85 37.84 35.21
C ILE A 353 -34.98 37.70 36.45
N GLU A 354 -35.26 36.68 37.26
CA GLU A 354 -34.48 36.37 38.46
C GLU A 354 -33.21 35.56 38.10
N ILE A 355 -32.03 36.00 38.55
CA ILE A 355 -30.80 35.25 38.43
C ILE A 355 -30.38 34.67 39.76
N VAL A 356 -30.38 33.34 39.88
CA VAL A 356 -30.01 32.59 41.08
C VAL A 356 -28.65 31.92 40.87
N PHE A 357 -27.71 32.14 41.82
CA PHE A 357 -26.44 31.45 41.83
C PHE A 357 -26.34 30.45 42.97
N GLU A 358 -26.05 29.21 42.65
CA GLU A 358 -25.89 28.12 43.60
C GLU A 358 -24.46 27.60 43.59
N SER A 359 -23.76 27.74 44.69
CA SER A 359 -22.40 27.24 44.83
C SER A 359 -22.31 26.33 46.02
N PHE A 360 -21.92 25.08 45.79
CA PHE A 360 -21.86 24.06 46.83
C PHE A 360 -20.49 24.03 47.53
N ARG A 361 -19.42 24.42 46.83
CA ARG A 361 -18.06 24.49 47.35
C ARG A 361 -17.18 25.40 46.48
N PRO A 362 -16.07 25.93 46.99
CA PRO A 362 -15.08 26.61 46.15
C PRO A 362 -14.47 25.64 45.15
N VAL A 363 -14.39 26.01 43.88
CA VAL A 363 -13.81 25.22 42.79
C VAL A 363 -12.70 26.04 42.15
N THR A 364 -11.49 25.49 42.12
CA THR A 364 -10.34 26.03 41.42
C THR A 364 -9.91 25.07 40.34
N ALA A 365 -9.67 25.57 39.13
CA ALA A 365 -9.30 24.74 37.98
C ALA A 365 -8.28 25.45 37.08
N ASP A 366 -7.54 24.67 36.31
CA ASP A 366 -6.57 25.15 35.33
C ASP A 366 -7.31 25.41 34.01
N VAL A 367 -7.59 26.69 33.70
CA VAL A 367 -8.40 27.10 32.55
C VAL A 367 -7.89 28.43 31.95
N ASP A 368 -8.27 28.68 30.70
CA ASP A 368 -8.18 30.04 30.11
C ASP A 368 -9.38 30.88 30.60
N GLU A 369 -9.13 31.79 31.54
CA GLU A 369 -10.14 32.62 32.17
C GLU A 369 -10.96 33.41 31.15
N THR A 370 -10.30 33.99 30.14
CA THR A 370 -10.94 34.85 29.14
C THR A 370 -11.89 34.02 28.26
N LYS A 371 -11.43 32.90 27.75
CA LYS A 371 -12.24 32.02 26.89
C LYS A 371 -13.39 31.39 27.67
N LEU A 372 -13.13 30.91 28.91
CA LEU A 372 -14.17 30.33 29.74
C LEU A 372 -15.22 31.40 30.14
N SER A 373 -14.78 32.60 30.49
CA SER A 373 -15.70 33.74 30.76
C SER A 373 -16.62 34.00 29.56
N LEU A 374 -16.09 33.99 28.34
CA LEU A 374 -16.87 34.18 27.11
C LEU A 374 -17.91 33.09 26.94
N ALA A 375 -17.53 31.83 27.12
CA ALA A 375 -18.45 30.71 26.98
C ALA A 375 -19.60 30.73 28.01
N VAL A 376 -19.27 31.00 29.26
CA VAL A 376 -20.31 31.10 30.34
C VAL A 376 -21.21 32.31 30.14
N THR A 377 -20.63 33.46 29.74
CA THR A 377 -21.42 34.67 29.43
C THR A 377 -22.44 34.38 28.33
N ASN A 378 -22.02 33.72 27.23
CA ASN A 378 -22.93 33.34 26.14
C ASN A 378 -24.10 32.45 26.63
N LEU A 379 -23.82 31.49 27.50
CA LEU A 379 -24.91 30.65 28.07
C LEU A 379 -25.86 31.42 28.94
N VAL A 380 -25.37 32.30 29.83
CA VAL A 380 -26.19 33.08 30.74
C VAL A 380 -27.01 34.14 29.98
N GLU A 381 -26.37 34.84 29.01
CA GLU A 381 -27.07 35.81 28.15
C GLU A 381 -28.18 35.11 27.35
N ASN A 382 -27.94 33.92 26.79
CA ASN A 382 -28.98 33.19 26.10
C ASN A 382 -30.14 32.82 27.04
N GLY A 383 -29.85 32.36 28.28
CA GLY A 383 -30.83 32.06 29.26
C GLY A 383 -31.71 33.28 29.66
N VAL A 384 -31.17 34.48 29.65
CA VAL A 384 -31.94 35.72 29.86
C VAL A 384 -32.67 36.13 28.58
N LYS A 385 -32.07 36.07 27.46
CA LYS A 385 -32.57 36.53 26.17
C LYS A 385 -33.75 35.74 25.65
N TYR A 386 -33.71 34.44 25.75
CA TYR A 386 -34.74 33.54 25.28
C TYR A 386 -35.70 33.08 26.39
N ASN A 387 -35.72 33.83 27.53
CA ASN A 387 -36.64 33.63 28.63
C ASN A 387 -37.98 34.30 28.41
N ASN A 388 -38.94 33.92 29.21
CA ASN A 388 -40.21 34.63 29.36
C ASN A 388 -40.03 35.73 30.39
N ASP A 389 -40.77 36.84 30.26
CA ASP A 389 -40.75 37.92 31.25
C ASP A 389 -41.21 37.42 32.59
N GLY A 390 -40.52 37.75 33.65
CA GLY A 390 -40.79 37.22 35.00
C GLY A 390 -40.27 35.82 35.25
N GLY A 391 -39.49 35.24 34.30
CA GLY A 391 -38.87 33.94 34.46
C GLY A 391 -37.60 33.97 35.34
N TRP A 392 -36.87 32.86 35.31
CA TRP A 392 -35.64 32.71 36.11
C TRP A 392 -34.51 32.08 35.28
N VAL A 393 -33.25 32.40 35.67
CA VAL A 393 -31.99 31.77 35.19
C VAL A 393 -31.23 31.30 36.43
N ARG A 394 -30.96 30.02 36.51
CA ARG A 394 -30.20 29.41 37.60
C ARG A 394 -28.87 28.92 37.10
N VAL A 395 -27.78 29.39 37.73
CA VAL A 395 -26.41 28.95 37.44
C VAL A 395 -25.87 28.24 38.66
N SER A 396 -25.39 27.03 38.49
CA SER A 396 -24.76 26.28 39.57
C SER A 396 -23.36 25.82 39.21
N VAL A 397 -22.45 25.85 40.19
CA VAL A 397 -21.07 25.37 40.08
C VAL A 397 -20.87 24.23 41.07
N ASN A 398 -20.35 23.11 40.56
CA ASN A 398 -19.98 21.95 41.36
C ASN A 398 -18.71 21.30 40.80
N ALA A 399 -18.10 20.37 41.55
CA ALA A 399 -16.94 19.59 41.04
C ALA A 399 -16.95 18.20 41.67
N ASP A 400 -16.37 17.23 40.95
CA ASP A 400 -15.94 15.94 41.50
C ASP A 400 -14.42 15.90 41.65
N HIS A 401 -13.80 14.73 41.65
CA HIS A 401 -12.34 14.55 41.78
C HIS A 401 -11.57 14.79 40.49
N LYS A 402 -12.26 14.88 39.34
CA LYS A 402 -11.62 15.02 38.03
C LYS A 402 -12.13 16.24 37.25
N TYR A 403 -13.40 16.59 37.42
CA TYR A 403 -14.06 17.59 36.61
C TYR A 403 -14.80 18.62 37.48
N PHE A 404 -14.91 19.82 36.94
CA PHE A 404 -15.91 20.76 37.42
C PHE A 404 -17.07 20.90 36.43
N TYR A 405 -18.21 21.31 36.95
CA TYR A 405 -19.48 21.40 36.25
C TYR A 405 -20.06 22.79 36.42
N ILE A 406 -20.40 23.44 35.28
CA ILE A 406 -21.22 24.65 35.27
C ILE A 406 -22.54 24.27 34.62
N LYS A 407 -23.64 24.37 35.40
CA LYS A 407 -24.99 24.14 34.93
C LYS A 407 -25.71 25.46 34.83
N VAL A 408 -26.20 25.81 33.62
CA VAL A 408 -27.03 26.97 33.36
C VAL A 408 -28.42 26.49 32.96
N SER A 409 -29.44 26.82 33.74
CA SER A 409 -30.83 26.45 33.51
C SER A 409 -31.69 27.70 33.43
N ASP A 410 -32.64 27.72 32.52
CA ASP A 410 -33.60 28.80 32.34
C ASP A 410 -35.06 28.26 32.26
N SER A 411 -36.02 29.10 32.51
CA SER A 411 -37.47 28.85 32.37
C SER A 411 -38.03 29.41 31.05
N GLY A 412 -37.17 29.51 30.03
CA GLY A 412 -37.49 30.13 28.75
C GLY A 412 -38.32 29.28 27.81
N VAL A 413 -38.32 29.67 26.54
CA VAL A 413 -39.15 29.03 25.50
C VAL A 413 -38.75 27.59 25.16
N GLY A 414 -37.57 27.15 25.60
CA GLY A 414 -37.00 25.86 25.24
C GLY A 414 -36.58 25.74 23.78
N ILE A 415 -36.06 24.56 23.43
CA ILE A 415 -35.47 24.27 22.09
C ILE A 415 -36.15 23.02 21.51
N PRO A 416 -36.77 23.09 20.31
CA PRO A 416 -37.34 21.96 19.61
C PRO A 416 -36.33 20.84 19.36
N LYS A 417 -36.80 19.57 19.42
CA LYS A 417 -35.92 18.40 19.32
C LYS A 417 -35.09 18.35 18.02
N ASP A 418 -35.67 18.74 16.90
CA ASP A 418 -35.02 18.80 15.57
C ASP A 418 -33.92 19.85 15.48
N ALA A 419 -34.01 20.92 16.30
CA ALA A 419 -33.03 21.98 16.38
C ALA A 419 -31.87 21.67 17.35
N GLN A 420 -32.04 20.78 18.34
CA GLN A 420 -31.07 20.56 19.44
C GLN A 420 -29.70 20.08 18.97
N THR A 421 -29.62 19.37 17.87
CA THR A 421 -28.32 18.94 17.27
C THR A 421 -27.63 20.08 16.51
N ARG A 422 -28.44 21.00 15.97
CA ARG A 422 -27.98 22.07 15.08
C ARG A 422 -27.64 23.41 15.77
N ILE A 423 -28.08 23.61 17.01
CA ILE A 423 -27.84 24.87 17.74
C ILE A 423 -26.37 25.24 17.92
N TYR A 424 -25.46 24.30 17.72
CA TYR A 424 -24.00 24.51 17.77
C TYR A 424 -23.39 24.81 16.39
N GLU A 425 -24.21 24.73 15.32
CA GLU A 425 -23.76 25.15 13.98
C GLU A 425 -23.62 26.68 13.93
N ARG A 426 -22.64 27.17 13.18
CA ARG A 426 -22.37 28.60 13.03
C ARG A 426 -23.57 29.27 12.32
N PHE A 427 -24.02 30.43 12.80
CA PHE A 427 -25.18 31.18 12.29
C PHE A 427 -26.53 30.48 12.38
N TYR A 428 -26.59 29.29 13.02
CA TYR A 428 -27.85 28.60 13.18
C TYR A 428 -28.75 29.29 14.23
N ARG A 429 -30.04 29.42 13.91
CA ARG A 429 -31.05 30.05 14.73
C ARG A 429 -32.34 29.29 14.56
N VAL A 430 -33.03 28.95 15.65
CA VAL A 430 -34.31 28.24 15.65
C VAL A 430 -35.43 29.06 15.00
N ASP A 431 -35.47 30.36 15.30
CA ASP A 431 -36.39 31.33 14.71
C ASP A 431 -35.62 32.58 14.24
N LYS A 432 -35.55 32.75 12.91
CA LYS A 432 -34.82 33.86 12.27
C LYS A 432 -35.52 35.21 12.50
N ALA A 433 -36.88 35.25 12.61
CA ALA A 433 -37.63 36.47 12.74
C ALA A 433 -37.49 37.05 14.17
N ARG A 434 -37.82 36.23 15.18
CA ARG A 434 -37.76 36.63 16.59
C ARG A 434 -36.33 36.95 17.05
N SER A 435 -35.34 36.31 16.48
CA SER A 435 -33.98 36.52 16.89
C SER A 435 -33.31 37.75 16.22
N ARG A 436 -33.95 38.38 15.20
CA ARG A 436 -33.55 39.72 14.72
C ARG A 436 -33.89 40.77 15.72
N GLU A 437 -35.09 40.73 16.29
CA GLU A 437 -35.54 41.68 17.36
C GLU A 437 -34.69 41.58 18.62
N THR A 438 -34.21 40.37 18.92
CA THR A 438 -33.42 40.12 20.14
C THR A 438 -31.89 40.22 19.91
N GLY A 439 -31.39 40.54 18.70
CA GLY A 439 -29.97 40.81 18.42
C GLY A 439 -29.02 39.62 18.53
N GLY A 440 -29.44 38.39 18.17
CA GLY A 440 -28.59 37.19 18.22
C GLY A 440 -27.73 37.00 16.97
N THR A 441 -26.45 36.73 17.13
CA THR A 441 -25.52 36.48 16.02
C THR A 441 -25.56 35.02 15.50
N GLY A 442 -26.10 34.08 16.30
CA GLY A 442 -26.04 32.63 15.99
C GLY A 442 -24.62 32.03 16.13
N LEU A 443 -23.67 32.80 16.68
CA LEU A 443 -22.28 32.38 16.87
C LEU A 443 -21.97 31.98 18.31
N GLY A 444 -22.70 32.49 19.30
CA GLY A 444 -22.40 32.28 20.72
C GLY A 444 -22.33 30.84 21.18
N LEU A 445 -23.28 29.98 20.78
CA LEU A 445 -23.24 28.54 21.13
C LEU A 445 -22.14 27.78 20.39
N ALA A 446 -21.81 28.17 19.15
CA ALA A 446 -20.67 27.62 18.42
C ALA A 446 -19.33 27.97 19.12
N ILE A 447 -19.18 29.22 19.57
CA ILE A 447 -18.05 29.69 20.38
C ILE A 447 -17.98 28.89 21.70
N THR A 448 -19.10 28.77 22.40
CA THR A 448 -19.19 28.01 23.66
C THR A 448 -18.73 26.56 23.50
N LYS A 449 -19.22 25.87 22.47
CA LYS A 449 -18.81 24.47 22.19
C LYS A 449 -17.32 24.39 21.88
N ASN A 450 -16.78 25.30 21.08
CA ASN A 450 -15.36 25.33 20.75
C ASN A 450 -14.49 25.57 22.01
N VAL A 451 -14.85 26.55 22.83
CA VAL A 451 -14.13 26.80 24.09
C VAL A 451 -14.13 25.59 25.00
N VAL A 452 -15.29 24.94 25.17
CA VAL A 452 -15.40 23.73 26.00
C VAL A 452 -14.53 22.59 25.46
N GLN A 453 -14.51 22.40 24.13
CA GLN A 453 -13.68 21.40 23.46
C GLN A 453 -12.18 21.69 23.61
N LEU A 454 -11.75 22.96 23.48
CA LEU A 454 -10.37 23.36 23.71
C LEU A 454 -9.88 23.06 25.14
N HIS A 455 -10.79 23.10 26.12
CA HIS A 455 -10.51 22.71 27.52
C HIS A 455 -10.71 21.21 27.76
N HIS A 456 -10.75 20.37 26.71
CA HIS A 456 -11.02 18.92 26.81
C HIS A 456 -12.32 18.57 27.55
N GLY A 457 -13.26 19.50 27.54
CA GLY A 457 -14.56 19.38 28.20
C GLY A 457 -15.65 18.84 27.29
N GLY A 458 -16.86 18.76 27.84
CA GLY A 458 -18.07 18.38 27.12
C GLY A 458 -19.25 19.25 27.56
N ILE A 459 -20.18 19.46 26.63
CA ILE A 459 -21.43 20.17 26.87
C ILE A 459 -22.61 19.23 26.62
N LYS A 460 -23.56 19.18 27.56
CA LYS A 460 -24.83 18.47 27.41
C LYS A 460 -25.99 19.45 27.44
N LEU A 461 -26.98 19.18 26.60
CA LEU A 461 -28.22 19.95 26.50
C LEU A 461 -29.38 19.07 26.96
N ASN A 462 -30.28 19.66 27.79
CA ASN A 462 -31.61 19.14 28.08
C ASN A 462 -32.59 20.28 27.93
N SER A 463 -33.54 20.17 27.00
CA SER A 463 -34.52 21.23 26.74
C SER A 463 -35.83 20.64 26.26
N THR A 464 -36.91 21.21 26.76
CA THR A 464 -38.30 20.91 26.35
C THR A 464 -38.95 22.22 25.92
N PRO A 465 -39.59 22.29 24.74
CA PRO A 465 -40.34 23.47 24.33
C PRO A 465 -41.39 23.87 25.37
N GLY A 466 -41.34 25.14 25.80
CA GLY A 466 -42.24 25.71 26.79
C GLY A 466 -41.88 25.48 28.28
N GLU A 467 -40.89 24.62 28.57
CA GLU A 467 -40.45 24.34 29.95
C GLU A 467 -39.07 24.97 30.29
N GLY A 468 -38.28 25.33 29.25
CA GLY A 468 -36.97 25.92 29.39
C GLY A 468 -35.82 25.06 28.91
N THR A 469 -34.60 25.54 29.18
CA THR A 469 -33.35 24.89 28.71
C THR A 469 -32.35 24.74 29.85
N THR A 470 -31.60 23.63 29.82
CA THR A 470 -30.47 23.38 30.71
C THR A 470 -29.26 23.00 29.92
N PHE A 471 -28.20 23.78 30.01
CA PHE A 471 -26.86 23.46 29.54
C PHE A 471 -26.01 22.98 30.72
N LEU A 472 -25.34 21.84 30.56
CA LEU A 472 -24.38 21.29 31.52
C LEU A 472 -22.99 21.24 30.84
N VAL A 473 -22.10 22.13 31.27
CA VAL A 473 -20.68 22.17 30.84
C VAL A 473 -19.87 21.37 31.85
N ARG A 474 -19.02 20.47 31.37
CA ARG A 474 -18.08 19.67 32.15
C ARG A 474 -16.67 19.93 31.63
N ILE A 475 -15.72 20.35 32.48
CA ILE A 475 -14.33 20.60 32.13
C ILE A 475 -13.43 19.93 33.16
N PRO A 476 -12.25 19.37 32.78
CA PRO A 476 -11.27 18.83 33.72
C PRO A 476 -10.77 19.91 34.69
N LEU A 477 -10.55 19.53 35.96
CA LEU A 477 -9.95 20.42 36.97
C LEU A 477 -8.50 20.79 36.67
N LYS A 478 -7.77 19.84 36.05
CA LYS A 478 -6.39 20.05 35.59
C LYS A 478 -6.35 19.97 34.08
N TYR A 479 -5.66 20.91 33.48
CA TYR A 479 -5.40 20.89 32.06
C TYR A 479 -4.26 19.87 31.81
N ILE A 480 -4.51 18.92 30.93
CA ILE A 480 -3.50 17.93 30.48
C ILE A 480 -3.31 18.18 28.98
N GLU A 481 -2.08 18.59 28.59
CA GLU A 481 -1.72 18.79 27.19
C GLU A 481 -1.91 17.56 26.33
#